data_408a449703abd505b09dfa42b0df91eb
#
_entry.id   408a449703abd505b09dfa42b0df91eb
#
_cell.length_a   1.000
_cell.length_b   1.000
_cell.length_c   1.000
_cell.angle_alpha   90.00
_cell.angle_beta   90.00
_cell.angle_gamma   90.00
#
_symmetry.space_group_name_H-M   'P 1'
#
loop_
_entity.id
_entity.type
_entity.pdbx_description
1 polymer ?
#
loop_
_entity_poly.entity_id
_entity_poly.type
_entity_poly.pdbx_seq_one_letter_code
_entity_poly.pdbx_strand_id
1 'polypeptide(L)'
;HAMGRDAYEKARAAGHPVIAILGRPYNAFTRDAYMGIPLKFTTRGYSVIPFDMLPIDEAHIFDNMYWYYGQQDMRASVVLKDQPNIFITFITNFSCAPDSFMLHYVKWIMGTKPFLVLELDSHSADAGVDTRVEAFLDIIEGYRSKLDQIREERYDNGLRFINNGTDPLHLMDLKNNRRIDIFGNKKVKMLLSNMG
;
A
#
# COMPACT_ATOMS: atom_id res chain seq x y z
N HIS A 1 6.07 8.29 -18.98
CA HIS A 1 4.68 8.45 -18.45
C HIS A 1 3.61 7.79 -19.36
N ALA A 2 3.64 7.91 -20.71
CA ALA A 2 2.61 7.27 -21.57
C ALA A 2 2.61 5.75 -21.45
N MET A 3 3.77 5.10 -21.51
CA MET A 3 3.94 3.65 -21.38
C MET A 3 3.52 3.13 -20.00
N GLY A 4 3.84 3.86 -18.93
CA GLY A 4 3.43 3.49 -17.58
C GLY A 4 1.91 3.55 -17.41
N ARG A 5 1.26 4.59 -17.93
CA ARG A 5 -0.20 4.74 -17.90
C ARG A 5 -0.90 3.61 -18.66
N ASP A 6 -0.41 3.24 -19.83
CA ASP A 6 -0.93 2.09 -20.60
C ASP A 6 -0.78 0.76 -19.83
N ALA A 7 0.37 0.55 -19.19
CA ALA A 7 0.60 -0.62 -18.34
C ALA A 7 -0.36 -0.67 -17.14
N TYR A 8 -0.60 0.48 -16.50
CA TYR A 8 -1.53 0.57 -15.38
C TYR A 8 -2.99 0.29 -15.81
N GLU A 9 -3.43 0.85 -16.94
CA GLU A 9 -4.79 0.59 -17.44
C GLU A 9 -4.96 -0.89 -17.82
N LYS A 10 -3.96 -1.52 -18.41
CA LYS A 10 -3.96 -2.97 -18.66
C LYS A 10 -4.03 -3.76 -17.36
N ALA A 11 -3.30 -3.35 -16.32
CA ALA A 11 -3.35 -3.98 -15.00
C ALA A 11 -4.73 -3.85 -14.35
N ARG A 12 -5.38 -2.68 -14.47
CA ARG A 12 -6.76 -2.47 -13.97
C ARG A 12 -7.79 -3.34 -14.69
N ALA A 13 -7.64 -3.47 -16.00
CA ALA A 13 -8.54 -4.27 -16.82
C ALA A 13 -8.28 -5.79 -16.74
N ALA A 14 -7.17 -6.19 -16.11
CA ALA A 14 -6.80 -7.59 -15.99
C ALA A 14 -7.83 -8.38 -15.17
N GLY A 15 -8.26 -9.52 -15.68
CA GLY A 15 -9.15 -10.44 -14.96
C GLY A 15 -8.45 -11.24 -13.83
N HIS A 16 -7.12 -11.17 -13.77
CA HIS A 16 -6.27 -11.82 -12.76
C HIS A 16 -5.60 -10.78 -11.85
N PRO A 17 -5.13 -11.18 -10.67
CA PRO A 17 -4.42 -10.26 -9.79
C PRO A 17 -3.10 -9.78 -10.39
N VAL A 18 -2.79 -8.51 -10.13
CA VAL A 18 -1.53 -7.86 -10.51
C VAL A 18 -0.82 -7.41 -9.24
N ILE A 19 0.48 -7.58 -9.18
CA ILE A 19 1.31 -7.21 -8.04
C ILE A 19 2.01 -5.88 -8.33
N ALA A 20 1.74 -4.87 -7.51
CA ALA A 20 2.46 -3.60 -7.56
C ALA A 20 3.64 -3.65 -6.59
N ILE A 21 4.85 -3.47 -7.11
CA ILE A 21 6.07 -3.42 -6.29
C ILE A 21 6.30 -1.98 -5.84
N LEU A 22 6.31 -1.78 -4.53
CA LEU A 22 6.61 -0.53 -3.85
C LEU A 22 7.91 -0.66 -3.05
N GLY A 23 8.49 0.47 -2.72
CA GLY A 23 9.69 0.58 -1.92
C GLY A 23 10.75 1.45 -2.60
N ARG A 24 11.85 1.67 -1.91
CA ARG A 24 12.92 2.51 -2.45
C ARG A 24 13.58 1.87 -3.66
N PRO A 25 13.91 2.64 -4.71
CA PRO A 25 14.45 2.10 -5.96
C PRO A 25 15.67 1.21 -5.78
N TYR A 26 16.56 1.52 -4.84
CA TYR A 26 17.76 0.72 -4.59
C TYR A 26 17.43 -0.66 -3.98
N ASN A 27 16.29 -0.82 -3.30
CA ASN A 27 15.81 -2.10 -2.78
C ASN A 27 14.89 -2.81 -3.77
N ALA A 28 13.89 -2.07 -4.28
CA ALA A 28 12.79 -2.65 -5.03
C ALA A 28 13.12 -2.94 -6.50
N PHE A 29 14.08 -2.21 -7.09
CA PHE A 29 14.34 -2.29 -8.53
C PHE A 29 15.79 -2.60 -8.90
N THR A 30 16.71 -2.64 -7.93
CA THR A 30 18.09 -3.06 -8.21
C THR A 30 18.20 -4.58 -8.22
N ARG A 31 18.64 -5.13 -9.34
CA ARG A 31 18.64 -6.58 -9.61
C ARG A 31 19.27 -7.41 -8.49
N ASP A 32 20.36 -6.92 -7.91
CA ASP A 32 21.10 -7.65 -6.87
C ASP A 32 20.46 -7.51 -5.48
N ALA A 33 19.61 -6.48 -5.26
CA ALA A 33 19.00 -6.20 -3.97
C ALA A 33 17.61 -6.82 -3.79
N TYR A 34 16.80 -6.93 -4.86
CA TYR A 34 15.42 -7.40 -4.74
C TYR A 34 15.25 -8.93 -4.74
N MET A 35 16.32 -9.71 -4.69
CA MET A 35 16.28 -11.18 -4.59
C MET A 35 15.36 -11.87 -5.63
N GLY A 36 15.23 -11.32 -6.82
CA GLY A 36 14.36 -11.88 -7.87
C GLY A 36 12.86 -11.85 -7.56
N ILE A 37 12.40 -11.04 -6.59
CA ILE A 37 11.00 -11.01 -6.14
C ILE A 37 9.99 -10.83 -7.28
N PRO A 38 10.17 -9.92 -8.27
CA PRO A 38 9.26 -9.85 -9.41
C PRO A 38 9.16 -11.16 -10.19
N LEU A 39 10.28 -11.87 -10.34
CA LEU A 39 10.31 -13.17 -11.04
C LEU A 39 9.53 -14.23 -10.25
N LYS A 40 9.59 -14.22 -8.93
CA LYS A 40 8.83 -15.14 -8.07
C LYS A 40 7.33 -15.03 -8.28
N PHE A 41 6.80 -13.83 -8.51
CA PHE A 41 5.40 -13.62 -8.87
C PHE A 41 5.10 -14.04 -10.32
N THR A 42 5.94 -13.65 -11.27
CA THR A 42 5.66 -13.91 -12.69
C THR A 42 5.77 -15.38 -13.05
N THR A 43 6.64 -16.16 -12.41
CA THR A 43 6.69 -17.62 -12.57
C THR A 43 5.46 -18.35 -12.04
N ARG A 44 4.70 -17.70 -11.16
CA ARG A 44 3.42 -18.19 -10.62
C ARG A 44 2.20 -17.64 -11.39
N GLY A 45 2.43 -17.00 -12.54
CA GLY A 45 1.36 -16.49 -13.42
C GLY A 45 0.80 -15.13 -13.07
N TYR A 46 1.41 -14.39 -12.14
CA TYR A 46 0.97 -13.05 -11.76
C TYR A 46 1.75 -11.97 -12.51
N SER A 47 1.04 -10.99 -13.03
CA SER A 47 1.68 -9.81 -13.62
C SER A 47 2.23 -8.89 -12.52
N VAL A 48 3.34 -8.21 -12.83
CA VAL A 48 4.00 -7.29 -11.89
C VAL A 48 4.09 -5.90 -12.53
N ILE A 49 3.81 -4.86 -11.75
CA ILE A 49 3.93 -3.46 -12.14
C ILE A 49 4.75 -2.68 -11.09
N PRO A 50 5.79 -1.94 -11.46
CA PRO A 50 6.51 -1.09 -10.52
C PRO A 50 5.72 0.20 -10.20
N PHE A 51 5.96 0.81 -9.03
CA PHE A 51 5.19 1.96 -8.55
C PHE A 51 5.31 3.19 -9.45
N ASP A 52 6.43 3.38 -10.14
CA ASP A 52 6.69 4.51 -11.03
C ASP A 52 5.85 4.47 -12.34
N MET A 53 5.18 3.37 -12.60
CA MET A 53 4.19 3.24 -13.68
C MET A 53 2.76 3.57 -13.24
N LEU A 54 2.52 3.78 -11.96
CA LEU A 54 1.21 4.13 -11.41
C LEU A 54 0.94 5.64 -11.61
N PRO A 55 -0.33 6.08 -11.73
CA PRO A 55 -0.70 7.49 -11.84
C PRO A 55 -0.65 8.21 -10.48
N ILE A 56 0.50 8.13 -9.81
CA ILE A 56 0.69 8.65 -8.45
C ILE A 56 0.64 10.17 -8.40
N ASP A 57 0.91 10.86 -9.52
CA ASP A 57 0.87 12.31 -9.60
C ASP A 57 -0.53 12.90 -9.41
N GLU A 58 -1.57 12.08 -9.63
CA GLU A 58 -2.97 12.44 -9.43
C GLU A 58 -3.43 12.26 -7.97
N ALA A 59 -2.63 11.59 -7.15
CA ALA A 59 -2.97 11.33 -5.75
C ALA A 59 -2.59 12.48 -4.83
N HIS A 60 -3.27 12.55 -3.68
CA HIS A 60 -3.02 13.54 -2.64
C HIS A 60 -1.56 13.56 -2.19
N ILE A 61 -1.02 14.76 -1.97
CA ILE A 61 0.29 14.99 -1.38
C ILE A 61 0.14 15.00 0.15
N PHE A 62 0.99 14.26 0.84
CA PHE A 62 1.02 14.23 2.31
C PHE A 62 2.04 15.27 2.81
N ASP A 63 1.58 16.41 3.25
CA ASP A 63 2.41 17.58 3.58
C ASP A 63 3.47 17.31 4.66
N ASN A 64 3.21 16.35 5.56
CA ASN A 64 4.12 15.99 6.64
C ASN A 64 5.06 14.81 6.30
N MET A 65 5.03 14.31 5.07
CA MET A 65 5.92 13.25 4.62
C MET A 65 7.19 13.83 4.01
N TYR A 66 8.28 13.84 4.77
CA TYR A 66 9.57 14.42 4.36
C TYR A 66 10.33 13.60 3.33
N TRP A 67 10.15 12.28 3.36
CA TRP A 67 10.89 11.39 2.49
C TRP A 67 10.24 11.31 1.12
N TYR A 68 10.98 11.68 0.09
CA TYR A 68 10.46 11.69 -1.28
C TYR A 68 9.83 10.35 -1.69
N TYR A 69 10.57 9.24 -1.50
CA TYR A 69 10.03 7.92 -1.83
C TYR A 69 8.90 7.49 -0.89
N GLY A 70 8.94 7.88 0.37
CA GLY A 70 7.83 7.69 1.29
C GLY A 70 6.54 8.35 0.79
N GLN A 71 6.67 9.58 0.28
CA GLN A 71 5.55 10.28 -0.36
C GLN A 71 5.01 9.49 -1.57
N GLN A 72 5.90 8.97 -2.42
CA GLN A 72 5.48 8.20 -3.60
C GLN A 72 4.79 6.89 -3.21
N ASP A 73 5.33 6.16 -2.24
CA ASP A 73 4.75 4.90 -1.77
C ASP A 73 3.38 5.10 -1.11
N MET A 74 3.19 6.18 -0.34
CA MET A 74 1.89 6.53 0.24
C MET A 74 0.87 6.90 -0.84
N ARG A 75 1.27 7.72 -1.82
CA ARG A 75 0.41 8.08 -2.97
C ARG A 75 0.04 6.85 -3.79
N ALA A 76 0.98 5.95 -4.04
CA ALA A 76 0.72 4.66 -4.69
C ALA A 76 -0.30 3.84 -3.90
N SER A 77 -0.17 3.80 -2.58
CA SER A 77 -1.13 3.09 -1.72
C SER A 77 -2.55 3.69 -1.82
N VAL A 78 -2.67 5.02 -1.88
CA VAL A 78 -3.96 5.70 -2.09
C VAL A 78 -4.57 5.35 -3.44
N VAL A 79 -3.76 5.35 -4.51
CA VAL A 79 -4.22 4.97 -5.86
C VAL A 79 -4.72 3.52 -5.88
N LEU A 80 -4.01 2.63 -5.17
CA LEU A 80 -4.23 1.19 -5.25
C LEU A 80 -5.27 0.64 -4.26
N LYS A 81 -5.58 1.37 -3.18
CA LYS A 81 -6.50 0.87 -2.13
C LYS A 81 -7.86 0.41 -2.66
N ASP A 82 -8.39 1.11 -3.66
CA ASP A 82 -9.71 0.85 -4.23
C ASP A 82 -9.66 0.02 -5.53
N GLN A 83 -8.46 -0.38 -6.00
CA GLN A 83 -8.29 -1.22 -7.19
C GLN A 83 -8.46 -2.70 -6.83
N PRO A 84 -9.53 -3.40 -7.25
CA PRO A 84 -9.84 -4.74 -6.75
C PRO A 84 -8.79 -5.80 -7.15
N ASN A 85 -8.08 -5.58 -8.25
CA ASN A 85 -7.17 -6.57 -8.83
C ASN A 85 -5.69 -6.25 -8.65
N ILE A 86 -5.31 -5.09 -8.07
CA ILE A 86 -3.90 -4.72 -7.91
C ILE A 86 -3.53 -4.74 -6.44
N PHE A 87 -2.54 -5.54 -6.06
CA PHE A 87 -2.10 -5.77 -4.69
C PHE A 87 -0.66 -5.33 -4.49
N ILE A 88 -0.35 -4.77 -3.33
CA ILE A 88 0.97 -4.22 -3.02
C ILE A 88 1.90 -5.29 -2.45
N THR A 89 3.11 -5.35 -2.98
CA THR A 89 4.27 -5.92 -2.30
C THR A 89 5.26 -4.81 -2.02
N PHE A 90 5.46 -4.51 -0.74
CA PHE A 90 6.38 -3.48 -0.26
C PHE A 90 7.73 -4.12 0.08
N ILE A 91 8.79 -3.69 -0.60
CA ILE A 91 10.14 -4.19 -0.37
C ILE A 91 10.92 -3.16 0.44
N THR A 92 11.36 -3.56 1.61
CA THR A 92 12.15 -2.73 2.52
C THR A 92 13.37 -3.48 3.04
N ASN A 93 14.27 -2.77 3.74
CA ASN A 93 15.38 -3.36 4.45
C ASN A 93 15.05 -3.53 5.93
N PHE A 94 15.57 -4.59 6.51
CA PHE A 94 15.50 -4.80 7.97
C PHE A 94 15.99 -3.56 8.72
N SER A 95 15.24 -3.15 9.75
CA SER A 95 15.53 -1.97 10.58
C SER A 95 15.58 -0.63 9.85
N CYS A 96 14.94 -0.50 8.69
CA CYS A 96 14.79 0.81 8.04
C CYS A 96 13.79 1.67 8.80
N ALA A 97 14.26 2.64 9.60
CA ALA A 97 13.39 3.47 10.43
C ALA A 97 12.34 4.27 9.63
N PRO A 98 12.67 4.97 8.52
CA PRO A 98 11.67 5.64 7.71
C PRO A 98 10.59 4.70 7.15
N ASP A 99 10.98 3.51 6.69
CA ASP A 99 10.02 2.56 6.11
C ASP A 99 9.13 1.96 7.20
N SER A 100 9.69 1.65 8.38
CA SER A 100 8.90 1.17 9.54
C SER A 100 7.83 2.18 9.95
N PHE A 101 8.19 3.46 9.99
CA PHE A 101 7.23 4.54 10.25
C PHE A 101 6.15 4.61 9.16
N MET A 102 6.55 4.56 7.89
CA MET A 102 5.67 4.69 6.75
C MET A 102 4.70 3.51 6.60
N LEU A 103 5.14 2.30 6.93
CA LEU A 103 4.31 1.09 6.85
C LEU A 103 3.04 1.16 7.70
N HIS A 104 3.04 1.91 8.81
CA HIS A 104 1.84 2.16 9.60
C HIS A 104 0.79 2.95 8.80
N TYR A 105 1.23 3.96 8.04
CA TYR A 105 0.34 4.73 7.17
C TYR A 105 -0.15 3.91 5.99
N VAL A 106 0.73 3.12 5.36
CA VAL A 106 0.34 2.20 4.28
C VAL A 106 -0.71 1.22 4.77
N LYS A 107 -0.49 0.59 5.94
CA LYS A 107 -1.46 -0.32 6.56
C LYS A 107 -2.80 0.35 6.80
N TRP A 108 -2.78 1.57 7.29
CA TRP A 108 -3.98 2.35 7.54
C TRP A 108 -4.71 2.75 6.25
N ILE A 109 -4.00 3.18 5.21
CA ILE A 109 -4.56 3.49 3.89
C ILE A 109 -5.18 2.25 3.26
N MET A 110 -4.50 1.11 3.32
CA MET A 110 -4.98 -0.15 2.73
C MET A 110 -6.16 -0.76 3.48
N GLY A 111 -6.28 -0.51 4.79
CA GLY A 111 -7.38 -1.01 5.61
C GLY A 111 -7.47 -2.54 5.59
N THR A 112 -8.57 -3.10 5.09
CA THR A 112 -8.79 -4.54 4.99
C THR A 112 -8.14 -5.19 3.77
N LYS A 113 -7.69 -4.39 2.80
CA LYS A 113 -7.06 -4.93 1.60
C LYS A 113 -5.66 -5.47 1.92
N PRO A 114 -5.35 -6.74 1.61
CA PRO A 114 -4.08 -7.34 1.94
C PRO A 114 -2.94 -6.72 1.12
N PHE A 115 -1.77 -6.64 1.75
CA PHE A 115 -0.51 -6.32 1.11
C PHE A 115 0.63 -7.08 1.79
N LEU A 116 1.69 -7.34 1.05
CA LEU A 116 2.87 -8.04 1.53
C LEU A 116 3.97 -7.04 1.86
N VAL A 117 4.64 -7.23 3.00
CA VAL A 117 5.88 -6.53 3.33
C VAL A 117 7.02 -7.55 3.35
N LEU A 118 8.04 -7.30 2.55
CA LEU A 118 9.27 -8.11 2.54
C LEU A 118 10.43 -7.26 3.06
N GLU A 119 10.84 -7.56 4.28
CA GLU A 119 12.04 -6.99 4.89
C GLU A 119 13.23 -7.85 4.50
N LEU A 120 14.15 -7.27 3.76
CA LEU A 120 15.34 -7.95 3.25
C LEU A 120 16.57 -7.53 4.03
N ASP A 121 17.45 -8.48 4.29
CA ASP A 121 18.77 -8.26 4.88
C ASP A 121 19.81 -9.20 4.24
N SER A 122 21.05 -9.11 4.69
CA SER A 122 22.14 -9.97 4.22
C SER A 122 21.96 -11.46 4.59
N HIS A 123 21.03 -11.77 5.48
CA HIS A 123 20.75 -13.13 5.96
C HIS A 123 19.42 -13.67 5.42
N SER A 124 18.69 -12.87 4.62
CA SER A 124 17.42 -13.29 4.05
C SER A 124 17.59 -14.49 3.16
N ALA A 125 16.92 -15.59 3.51
CA ALA A 125 16.95 -16.81 2.73
C ALA A 125 15.90 -16.79 1.63
N ASP A 126 16.27 -17.22 0.44
CA ASP A 126 15.39 -17.26 -0.74
C ASP A 126 14.11 -18.08 -0.49
N ALA A 127 14.24 -19.23 0.18
CA ALA A 127 13.11 -20.07 0.56
C ALA A 127 12.11 -19.38 1.49
N GLY A 128 12.58 -18.51 2.39
CA GLY A 128 11.71 -17.71 3.26
C GLY A 128 10.91 -16.68 2.49
N VAL A 129 11.51 -16.07 1.47
CA VAL A 129 10.81 -15.15 0.57
C VAL A 129 9.76 -15.89 -0.26
N ASP A 130 10.10 -17.05 -0.82
CA ASP A 130 9.17 -17.88 -1.60
C ASP A 130 7.93 -18.28 -0.79
N THR A 131 8.12 -18.77 0.44
CA THR A 131 7.01 -19.14 1.32
C THR A 131 6.08 -17.95 1.62
N ARG A 132 6.64 -16.75 1.85
CA ARG A 132 5.83 -15.54 2.09
C ARG A 132 5.09 -15.08 0.84
N VAL A 133 5.70 -15.22 -0.33
CA VAL A 133 5.06 -14.93 -1.62
C VAL A 133 3.88 -15.88 -1.83
N GLU A 134 4.06 -17.18 -1.65
CA GLU A 134 2.99 -18.18 -1.79
C GLU A 134 1.82 -17.91 -0.82
N ALA A 135 2.12 -17.71 0.46
CA ALA A 135 1.12 -17.37 1.44
C ALA A 135 0.34 -16.09 1.09
N PHE A 136 1.04 -15.09 0.51
CA PHE A 136 0.38 -13.87 0.07
C PHE A 136 -0.55 -14.09 -1.12
N LEU A 137 -0.18 -14.93 -2.06
CA LEU A 137 -1.03 -15.28 -3.20
C LEU A 137 -2.31 -15.99 -2.73
N ASP A 138 -2.22 -16.92 -1.78
CA ASP A 138 -3.38 -17.57 -1.16
C ASP A 138 -4.29 -16.54 -0.46
N ILE A 139 -3.70 -15.57 0.25
CA ILE A 139 -4.45 -14.48 0.88
C ILE A 139 -5.18 -13.63 -0.16
N ILE A 140 -4.55 -13.31 -1.28
CA ILE A 140 -5.18 -12.56 -2.38
C ILE A 140 -6.39 -13.31 -2.93
N GLU A 141 -6.27 -14.59 -3.17
CA GLU A 141 -7.38 -15.40 -3.67
C GLU A 141 -8.54 -15.46 -2.66
N GLY A 142 -8.23 -15.70 -1.38
CA GLY A 142 -9.19 -15.65 -0.30
C GLY A 142 -9.87 -14.30 -0.14
N TYR A 143 -9.14 -13.20 -0.29
CA TYR A 143 -9.68 -11.84 -0.25
C TYR A 143 -10.61 -11.57 -1.44
N ARG A 144 -10.20 -11.95 -2.64
CA ARG A 144 -11.01 -11.74 -3.86
C ARG A 144 -12.32 -12.53 -3.82
N SER A 145 -12.31 -13.75 -3.29
CA SER A 145 -13.52 -14.57 -3.17
C SER A 145 -14.55 -13.99 -2.20
N LYS A 146 -14.12 -13.12 -1.27
CA LYS A 146 -14.99 -12.49 -0.25
C LYS A 146 -15.11 -10.97 -0.42
N LEU A 147 -14.73 -10.46 -1.59
CA LEU A 147 -14.60 -9.00 -1.79
C LEU A 147 -15.90 -8.25 -1.54
N ASP A 148 -17.03 -8.79 -1.97
CA ASP A 148 -18.35 -8.14 -1.81
C ASP A 148 -18.74 -8.11 -0.33
N GLN A 149 -18.57 -9.20 0.40
CA GLN A 149 -18.80 -9.27 1.85
C GLN A 149 -17.90 -8.29 2.62
N ILE A 150 -16.61 -8.21 2.28
CA ILE A 150 -15.67 -7.28 2.91
C ILE A 150 -16.03 -5.83 2.61
N ARG A 151 -16.57 -5.54 1.43
CA ARG A 151 -17.06 -4.20 1.07
C ARG A 151 -18.25 -3.80 1.93
N GLU A 152 -19.20 -4.69 2.14
CA GLU A 152 -20.36 -4.45 3.00
C GLU A 152 -19.93 -4.15 4.44
N GLU A 153 -19.05 -4.99 5.03
CA GLU A 153 -18.51 -4.79 6.38
C GLU A 153 -17.73 -3.46 6.52
N ARG A 154 -17.04 -3.04 5.47
CA ARG A 154 -16.30 -1.77 5.45
C ARG A 154 -17.22 -0.55 5.56
N TYR A 155 -18.42 -0.61 5.01
CA TYR A 155 -19.41 0.46 5.14
C TYR A 155 -20.00 0.53 6.55
N ASP A 156 -20.01 -0.56 7.28
CA ASP A 156 -20.62 -0.63 8.62
C ASP A 156 -19.67 -0.12 9.73
N ASN A 157 -18.36 -0.09 9.50
CA ASN A 157 -17.37 0.37 10.47
C ASN A 157 -17.26 1.91 10.64
N GLY A 158 -18.06 2.68 9.93
CA GLY A 158 -18.36 4.08 10.26
C GLY A 158 -17.25 5.12 10.08
N LEU A 159 -16.07 4.78 9.55
CA LEU A 159 -14.99 5.73 9.34
C LEU A 159 -14.69 5.91 7.84
N ARG A 160 -14.96 7.09 7.31
CA ARG A 160 -14.61 7.47 5.93
C ARG A 160 -13.56 8.58 5.92
N PHE A 161 -12.55 8.41 5.04
CA PHE A 161 -11.74 9.54 4.60
C PHE A 161 -12.51 10.33 3.55
N ILE A 162 -12.77 11.59 3.86
CA ILE A 162 -13.28 12.53 2.88
C ILE A 162 -12.12 13.44 2.50
N ASN A 163 -11.59 13.22 1.29
CA ASN A 163 -10.62 14.13 0.70
C ASN A 163 -11.40 15.18 -0.09
N ASN A 164 -11.60 16.34 0.49
CA ASN A 164 -12.26 17.48 -0.17
C ASN A 164 -11.28 18.38 -0.93
N GLY A 165 -10.06 17.89 -1.23
CA GLY A 165 -9.11 18.57 -2.11
C GLY A 165 -8.40 19.80 -1.55
N THR A 166 -8.79 20.33 -0.40
CA THR A 166 -8.26 21.59 0.16
C THR A 166 -7.90 21.54 1.63
N ASP A 167 -8.20 20.44 2.31
CA ASP A 167 -8.00 20.33 3.76
C ASP A 167 -7.19 19.10 4.16
N PRO A 168 -6.35 19.18 5.20
CA PRO A 168 -5.64 18.02 5.75
C PRO A 168 -6.63 16.91 6.15
N LEU A 169 -6.17 15.68 6.13
CA LEU A 169 -6.91 14.47 6.45
C LEU A 169 -7.93 14.66 7.59
N HIS A 170 -9.21 14.61 7.25
CA HIS A 170 -10.28 14.59 8.23
C HIS A 170 -10.88 13.19 8.35
N LEU A 171 -11.01 12.71 9.58
CA LEU A 171 -11.82 11.54 9.90
C LEU A 171 -13.29 11.98 10.08
N MET A 172 -14.20 11.30 9.40
CA MET A 172 -15.63 11.44 9.66
C MET A 172 -16.11 10.25 10.49
N ASP A 173 -16.67 10.54 11.65
CA ASP A 173 -17.48 9.58 12.39
C ASP A 173 -18.87 9.52 11.74
N LEU A 174 -19.11 8.47 10.95
CA LEU A 174 -20.35 8.31 10.20
C LEU A 174 -21.56 8.02 11.11
N LYS A 175 -21.35 7.45 12.31
CA LYS A 175 -22.44 7.22 13.27
C LYS A 175 -23.03 8.53 13.78
N ASN A 176 -22.19 9.52 13.98
CA ASN A 176 -22.59 10.81 14.58
C ASN A 176 -22.56 11.96 13.58
N ASN A 177 -22.23 11.69 12.31
CA ASN A 177 -22.03 12.70 11.26
C ASN A 177 -21.10 13.86 11.71
N ARG A 178 -20.07 13.52 12.47
CA ARG A 178 -19.11 14.47 13.05
C ARG A 178 -17.78 14.39 12.32
N ARG A 179 -17.26 15.57 11.98
CA ARG A 179 -15.89 15.77 11.55
C ARG A 179 -14.95 15.62 12.75
N ILE A 180 -14.01 14.69 12.70
CA ILE A 180 -12.96 14.55 13.71
C ILE A 180 -11.70 15.22 13.17
N ASP A 181 -11.35 16.36 13.74
CA ASP A 181 -10.10 17.04 13.46
C ASP A 181 -8.98 16.36 14.28
N ILE A 182 -8.20 15.51 13.61
CA ILE A 182 -7.12 14.75 14.25
C ILE A 182 -6.01 15.70 14.74
N PHE A 183 -5.77 16.80 14.04
CA PHE A 183 -4.67 17.72 14.36
C PHE A 183 -5.08 18.83 15.34
N GLY A 184 -6.36 19.15 15.44
CA GLY A 184 -6.90 20.16 16.38
C GLY A 184 -7.30 19.61 17.74
N ASN A 185 -7.51 18.30 17.87
CA ASN A 185 -7.98 17.71 19.11
C ASN A 185 -6.82 17.36 20.06
N LYS A 186 -6.79 18.04 21.22
CA LYS A 186 -5.75 17.83 22.27
C LYS A 186 -5.60 16.36 22.68
N LYS A 187 -6.67 15.56 22.66
CA LYS A 187 -6.63 14.13 23.00
C LYS A 187 -5.89 13.30 21.96
N VAL A 188 -6.04 13.63 20.69
CA VAL A 188 -5.33 12.92 19.59
C VAL A 188 -3.85 13.33 19.56
N LYS A 189 -3.54 14.62 19.84
CA LYS A 189 -2.15 15.06 20.01
C LYS A 189 -1.41 14.29 21.12
N MET A 190 -2.11 14.00 22.23
CA MET A 190 -1.51 13.21 23.33
C MET A 190 -1.26 11.77 22.95
N LEU A 191 -2.13 11.14 22.15
CA LEU A 191 -1.92 9.77 21.64
C LEU A 191 -0.72 9.69 20.70
N LEU A 192 -0.54 10.68 19.83
CA LEU A 192 0.60 10.72 18.89
C LEU A 192 1.93 11.08 19.59
N SER A 193 1.90 11.89 20.65
CA SER A 193 3.11 12.25 21.42
C SER A 193 3.61 11.13 22.32
N ASN A 194 2.77 10.16 22.67
CA ASN A 194 3.16 9.01 23.49
C ASN A 194 3.60 7.79 22.64
N MET A 195 3.66 7.92 21.32
CA MET A 195 4.13 6.90 20.38
C MET A 195 5.54 7.23 19.83
N GLY A 196 6.20 8.24 20.38
CA GLY A 196 7.57 8.63 20.07
C GLY A 196 8.56 8.08 21.08
#